data_36bbdcf242b8e0c534a96a16d10fcd5f
#
_entry.id   36bbdcf242b8e0c534a96a16d10fcd5f
#
_cell.length_a   1.000
_cell.length_b   1.000
_cell.length_c   1.000
_cell.angle_alpha   90.00
_cell.angle_beta   90.00
_cell.angle_gamma   90.00
#
_symmetry.space_group_name_H-M   'P 1'
#
loop_
_entity.id
_entity.type
_entity.pdbx_description
1 polymer ?
#
loop_
_entity_poly.entity_id
_entity_poly.type
_entity_poly.pdbx_seq_one_letter_code
_entity_poly.pdbx_strand_id
1 'polypeptide(L)'
;LMEFVEMFKAPIKVLHPLLTATQEGNYNGTEGTGSLPFEGTILAHSNESEWTAFRNNKNNEAFLDRVYIVKVPYCLRISEEVKIYQKLLDNSTLAEAHCAPDTLNMLAKFTVLSRLKDSENSSIYSKMRVYDGENLKDIDPKAKSLQEYKDLAGVDEGMQGLSTRFAFKILSRVFNFDTTEIAANPIHLLYIIEQAIEQEQFPAETHDRLLNFIKEYIAAEYVDFIGKEIQTAYLESYSEYGQNIFDRYVTYADFWIQDQEYRDPETGQILDRGAINEELEKIEKPAGISNPKDFRNESVNFILRARANNNGKNPSWQSYEKMRSVIEKKMFSNTEDLLPVISFSAKSSSEEQTKHDDFVNRMVDRGYTEKQVRLLAEWYLRVRKSQ
;
A
#
# COMPACT_ATOMS: atom_id res chain seq x y z
N LEU A 1 36.14 17.37 12.84
CA LEU A 1 35.35 16.14 12.97
C LEU A 1 36.23 14.95 12.61
N MET A 2 36.29 13.97 13.49
CA MET A 2 36.95 12.66 13.25
C MET A 2 35.87 11.59 13.29
N GLU A 3 35.82 10.72 12.28
CA GLU A 3 34.77 9.69 12.16
C GLU A 3 35.43 8.31 12.16
N PHE A 4 34.89 7.40 12.96
CA PHE A 4 35.28 6.00 13.04
C PHE A 4 34.16 5.09 12.60
N VAL A 5 34.40 4.34 11.55
CA VAL A 5 33.48 3.30 11.06
C VAL A 5 33.82 1.99 11.78
N GLU A 6 32.80 1.34 12.37
CA GLU A 6 32.93 0.05 13.08
C GLU A 6 34.01 0.10 14.18
N MET A 7 34.00 1.17 14.98
CA MET A 7 35.05 1.49 15.95
C MET A 7 35.42 0.34 16.89
N PHE A 8 34.43 -0.40 17.37
CA PHE A 8 34.64 -1.42 18.40
C PHE A 8 35.14 -2.78 17.84
N LYS A 9 35.34 -2.89 16.53
CA LYS A 9 36.12 -3.98 15.94
C LYS A 9 37.63 -3.83 16.14
N ALA A 10 38.08 -2.59 16.32
CA ALA A 10 39.49 -2.33 16.55
C ALA A 10 39.94 -2.80 17.95
N PRO A 11 41.16 -3.31 18.07
CA PRO A 11 41.73 -3.60 19.38
C PRO A 11 41.74 -2.35 20.26
N ILE A 12 41.43 -2.50 21.57
CA ILE A 12 41.36 -1.36 22.51
C ILE A 12 42.64 -0.50 22.53
N LYS A 13 43.80 -1.12 22.32
CA LYS A 13 45.10 -0.43 22.26
C LYS A 13 45.18 0.63 21.17
N VAL A 14 44.48 0.42 20.06
CA VAL A 14 44.39 1.37 18.94
C VAL A 14 43.48 2.56 19.29
N LEU A 15 42.54 2.35 20.18
CA LEU A 15 41.59 3.36 20.62
C LEU A 15 42.13 4.23 21.79
N HIS A 16 43.18 3.78 22.50
CA HIS A 16 43.75 4.52 23.65
C HIS A 16 44.13 5.98 23.32
N PRO A 17 44.74 6.33 22.16
CA PRO A 17 45.03 7.72 21.83
C PRO A 17 43.80 8.62 21.78
N LEU A 18 42.59 8.08 21.57
CA LEU A 18 41.36 8.83 21.57
C LEU A 18 40.97 9.28 22.98
N LEU A 19 41.41 8.58 24.03
CA LEU A 19 41.18 8.97 25.42
C LEU A 19 41.90 10.31 25.74
N THR A 20 43.15 10.44 25.31
CA THR A 20 43.90 11.67 25.46
C THR A 20 43.34 12.80 24.54
N ALA A 21 42.95 12.46 23.32
CA ALA A 21 42.34 13.39 22.40
C ALA A 21 41.04 14.02 22.96
N THR A 22 40.18 13.21 23.59
CA THR A 22 38.91 13.68 24.16
C THR A 22 39.03 14.39 25.49
N GLN A 23 40.07 14.10 26.29
CA GLN A 23 40.25 14.59 27.63
C GLN A 23 41.25 15.75 27.69
N GLU A 24 42.38 15.62 27.01
CA GLU A 24 43.50 16.59 27.06
C GLU A 24 43.62 17.46 25.81
N GLY A 25 42.76 17.24 24.81
CA GLY A 25 42.84 17.96 23.54
C GLY A 25 44.08 17.67 22.71
N ASN A 26 44.74 16.54 22.97
CA ASN A 26 45.95 16.14 22.28
C ASN A 26 45.88 14.69 21.81
N TYR A 27 46.24 14.45 20.55
CA TYR A 27 46.38 13.13 19.98
C TYR A 27 47.86 12.73 19.97
N ASN A 28 48.18 11.69 20.73
CA ASN A 28 49.54 11.12 20.77
C ASN A 28 49.72 10.16 19.61
N GLY A 29 50.56 10.51 18.65
CA GLY A 29 50.90 9.64 17.52
C GLY A 29 51.78 8.46 17.97
N THR A 30 52.10 7.62 16.97
CA THR A 30 53.07 6.51 17.12
C THR A 30 54.50 7.02 17.33
N GLU A 31 55.42 6.17 17.73
CA GLU A 31 56.83 6.51 17.97
C GLU A 31 57.44 7.39 16.88
N GLY A 32 57.97 8.56 17.30
CA GLY A 32 58.58 9.56 16.40
C GLY A 32 57.72 10.70 15.93
N THR A 33 56.42 10.63 16.13
CA THR A 33 55.48 11.76 15.92
C THR A 33 55.12 12.35 17.27
N GLY A 34 55.39 13.65 17.49
CA GLY A 34 55.01 14.37 18.71
C GLY A 34 53.52 14.41 18.95
N SER A 35 53.11 14.91 20.10
CA SER A 35 51.68 15.14 20.41
C SER A 35 51.12 16.21 19.45
N LEU A 36 49.96 15.92 18.83
CA LEU A 36 49.24 16.82 17.94
C LEU A 36 48.03 17.38 18.67
N PRO A 37 47.79 18.71 18.67
CA PRO A 37 46.61 19.29 19.27
C PRO A 37 45.37 18.81 18.54
N PHE A 38 44.32 18.44 19.27
CA PHE A 38 43.05 18.00 18.75
C PHE A 38 41.93 18.86 19.34
N GLU A 39 41.31 19.67 18.50
CA GLU A 39 40.06 20.36 18.80
C GLU A 39 38.98 19.86 17.85
N GLY A 40 37.97 19.19 18.39
CA GLY A 40 36.90 18.70 17.55
C GLY A 40 36.04 17.63 18.21
N THR A 41 35.06 17.18 17.42
CA THR A 41 34.14 16.09 17.81
C THR A 41 34.61 14.78 17.19
N ILE A 42 34.60 13.72 18.00
CA ILE A 42 34.79 12.35 17.56
C ILE A 42 33.40 11.72 17.40
N LEU A 43 33.09 11.26 16.21
CA LEU A 43 31.89 10.51 15.90
C LEU A 43 32.30 9.07 15.58
N ALA A 44 31.67 8.10 16.24
CA ALA A 44 31.92 6.71 15.98
C ALA A 44 30.61 5.95 15.82
N HIS A 45 30.57 4.96 14.95
CA HIS A 45 29.43 4.07 14.83
C HIS A 45 29.87 2.60 14.87
N SER A 46 28.96 1.80 15.37
CA SER A 46 29.13 0.36 15.55
C SER A 46 27.78 -0.32 15.54
N ASN A 47 27.74 -1.61 15.33
CA ASN A 47 26.53 -2.40 15.51
C ASN A 47 26.32 -2.75 17.00
N GLU A 48 25.10 -3.17 17.35
CA GLU A 48 24.70 -3.45 18.73
C GLU A 48 25.48 -4.62 19.35
N SER A 49 25.81 -5.65 18.55
CA SER A 49 26.57 -6.82 19.04
C SER A 49 28.01 -6.46 19.45
N GLU A 50 28.69 -5.65 18.63
CA GLU A 50 30.03 -5.16 18.91
C GLU A 50 30.05 -4.21 20.11
N TRP A 51 29.08 -3.30 20.18
CA TRP A 51 28.90 -2.42 21.35
C TRP A 51 28.69 -3.25 22.63
N THR A 52 27.83 -4.25 22.59
CA THR A 52 27.54 -5.11 23.76
C THR A 52 28.77 -5.87 24.19
N ALA A 53 29.53 -6.42 23.24
CA ALA A 53 30.81 -7.11 23.55
C ALA A 53 31.83 -6.14 24.16
N PHE A 54 31.96 -4.93 23.60
CA PHE A 54 32.88 -3.89 24.11
C PHE A 54 32.49 -3.43 25.51
N ARG A 55 31.22 -3.19 25.77
CA ARG A 55 30.69 -2.73 27.07
C ARG A 55 30.88 -3.79 28.18
N ASN A 56 30.75 -5.05 27.86
CA ASN A 56 30.85 -6.12 28.81
C ASN A 56 32.33 -6.46 29.21
N ASN A 57 33.31 -5.87 28.53
CA ASN A 57 34.71 -6.05 28.83
C ASN A 57 35.17 -5.04 29.88
N LYS A 58 35.50 -5.49 31.09
CA LYS A 58 35.95 -4.64 32.22
C LYS A 58 37.14 -3.74 31.90
N ASN A 59 38.00 -4.13 30.96
CA ASN A 59 39.16 -3.33 30.56
C ASN A 59 38.80 -2.05 29.82
N ASN A 60 37.54 -1.91 29.41
CA ASN A 60 37.08 -0.77 28.61
C ASN A 60 36.37 0.29 29.48
N GLU A 61 36.31 0.14 30.79
CA GLU A 61 35.57 1.03 31.69
C GLU A 61 35.96 2.51 31.51
N ALA A 62 37.28 2.79 31.46
CA ALA A 62 37.80 4.14 31.24
C ALA A 62 37.34 4.77 29.91
N PHE A 63 36.99 3.96 28.90
CA PHE A 63 36.49 4.39 27.65
C PHE A 63 34.97 4.67 27.70
N LEU A 64 34.25 3.79 28.41
CA LEU A 64 32.81 3.87 28.59
C LEU A 64 32.36 5.18 29.26
N ASP A 65 33.13 5.66 30.23
CA ASP A 65 32.86 6.91 30.95
C ASP A 65 32.95 8.17 30.07
N ARG A 66 33.55 8.05 28.91
CA ARG A 66 33.78 9.18 27.96
C ARG A 66 32.92 9.14 26.72
N VAL A 67 32.11 8.09 26.55
CA VAL A 67 31.31 7.87 25.36
C VAL A 67 29.85 8.25 25.63
N TYR A 68 29.31 9.13 24.81
CA TYR A 68 27.88 9.41 24.77
C TYR A 68 27.23 8.53 23.70
N ILE A 69 26.26 7.70 24.10
CA ILE A 69 25.63 6.72 23.22
C ILE A 69 24.33 7.28 22.68
N VAL A 70 24.22 7.24 21.36
CA VAL A 70 22.98 7.54 20.64
C VAL A 70 22.54 6.26 19.91
N LYS A 71 21.39 5.71 20.30
CA LYS A 71 20.76 4.59 19.60
C LYS A 71 20.07 5.11 18.34
N VAL A 72 20.40 4.51 17.20
CA VAL A 72 19.79 4.84 15.90
C VAL A 72 18.94 3.65 15.45
N PRO A 73 17.63 3.73 15.59
CA PRO A 73 16.73 2.64 15.21
C PRO A 73 16.61 2.55 13.67
N TYR A 74 16.12 1.42 13.19
CA TYR A 74 15.62 1.31 11.83
C TYR A 74 14.48 2.30 11.59
N CYS A 75 14.24 2.62 10.33
CA CYS A 75 13.10 3.44 9.95
C CYS A 75 11.78 2.78 10.37
N LEU A 76 10.90 3.54 11.03
CA LEU A 76 9.60 3.08 11.53
C LEU A 76 8.43 3.73 10.79
N ARG A 77 8.71 4.48 9.73
CA ARG A 77 7.72 5.13 8.88
C ARG A 77 7.71 4.51 7.51
N ILE A 78 6.53 4.05 7.08
CA ILE A 78 6.34 3.38 5.79
C ILE A 78 6.76 4.30 4.65
N SER A 79 6.25 5.54 4.66
CA SER A 79 6.52 6.55 3.64
C SER A 79 8.02 6.86 3.47
N GLU A 80 8.80 6.83 4.55
CA GLU A 80 10.25 7.04 4.49
C GLU A 80 11.01 5.78 4.06
N GLU A 81 10.56 4.60 4.49
CA GLU A 81 11.16 3.32 4.08
C GLU A 81 10.98 3.08 2.56
N VAL A 82 9.81 3.45 2.00
CA VAL A 82 9.58 3.42 0.54
C VAL A 82 10.58 4.31 -0.20
N LYS A 83 10.86 5.51 0.30
CA LYS A 83 11.87 6.41 -0.30
C LYS A 83 13.28 5.81 -0.26
N ILE A 84 13.62 5.08 0.81
CA ILE A 84 14.91 4.37 0.90
C ILE A 84 14.97 3.30 -0.19
N TYR A 85 13.91 2.51 -0.38
CA TYR A 85 13.88 1.48 -1.43
C TYR A 85 13.96 2.09 -2.83
N GLN A 86 13.20 3.15 -3.08
CA GLN A 86 13.27 3.87 -4.35
C GLN A 86 14.68 4.37 -4.64
N LYS A 87 15.32 5.02 -3.68
CA LYS A 87 16.71 5.49 -3.81
C LYS A 87 17.69 4.35 -4.09
N LEU A 88 17.50 3.18 -3.47
CA LEU A 88 18.34 2.02 -3.72
C LEU A 88 18.12 1.45 -5.12
N LEU A 89 16.89 1.41 -5.61
CA LEU A 89 16.56 1.00 -6.98
C LEU A 89 17.16 1.96 -7.99
N ASP A 90 16.96 3.27 -7.83
CA ASP A 90 17.46 4.30 -8.75
C ASP A 90 18.99 4.26 -8.90
N ASN A 91 19.70 3.80 -7.86
CA ASN A 91 21.17 3.65 -7.88
C ASN A 91 21.64 2.23 -8.23
N SER A 92 20.76 1.38 -8.73
CA SER A 92 21.05 -0.02 -9.08
C SER A 92 20.85 -0.28 -10.57
N THR A 93 21.20 -1.49 -11.00
CA THR A 93 20.92 -1.97 -12.37
C THR A 93 19.41 -2.20 -12.63
N LEU A 94 18.58 -2.07 -11.61
CA LEU A 94 17.13 -2.21 -11.68
C LEU A 94 16.39 -0.87 -11.83
N ALA A 95 17.11 0.25 -12.01
CA ALA A 95 16.52 1.59 -12.08
C ALA A 95 15.45 1.72 -13.18
N GLU A 96 15.67 1.08 -14.32
CA GLU A 96 14.74 1.09 -15.46
C GLU A 96 13.74 -0.08 -15.42
N ALA A 97 13.83 -0.96 -14.42
CA ALA A 97 12.97 -2.12 -14.34
C ALA A 97 11.58 -1.74 -13.79
N HIS A 98 10.56 -2.33 -14.37
CA HIS A 98 9.17 -2.01 -14.02
C HIS A 98 8.80 -2.49 -12.62
N CYS A 99 8.21 -1.63 -11.81
CA CYS A 99 7.73 -1.94 -10.46
C CYS A 99 6.24 -1.61 -10.35
N ALA A 100 5.40 -2.63 -10.24
CA ALA A 100 3.96 -2.44 -10.15
C ALA A 100 3.57 -1.63 -8.89
N PRO A 101 2.48 -0.86 -8.98
CA PRO A 101 1.95 -0.09 -7.86
C PRO A 101 1.82 -0.92 -6.58
N ASP A 102 1.99 -0.27 -5.44
CA ASP A 102 1.95 -0.82 -4.08
C ASP A 102 3.04 -1.83 -3.70
N THR A 103 3.88 -2.32 -4.64
CA THR A 103 4.92 -3.31 -4.36
C THR A 103 5.90 -2.84 -3.28
N LEU A 104 6.46 -1.62 -3.41
CA LEU A 104 7.39 -1.07 -2.43
C LEU A 104 6.71 -0.75 -1.10
N ASN A 105 5.47 -0.29 -1.16
CA ASN A 105 4.67 0.03 0.03
C ASN A 105 4.37 -1.24 0.85
N MET A 106 3.98 -2.33 0.21
CA MET A 106 3.78 -3.62 0.89
C MET A 106 5.06 -4.13 1.56
N LEU A 107 6.20 -4.05 0.87
CA LEU A 107 7.49 -4.43 1.46
C LEU A 107 7.85 -3.53 2.64
N ALA A 108 7.62 -2.22 2.54
CA ALA A 108 7.88 -1.27 3.63
C ALA A 108 6.98 -1.56 4.84
N LYS A 109 5.70 -1.81 4.64
CA LYS A 109 4.78 -2.22 5.71
C LYS A 109 5.27 -3.48 6.42
N PHE A 110 5.64 -4.50 5.67
CA PHE A 110 6.14 -5.75 6.22
C PHE A 110 7.40 -5.54 7.08
N THR A 111 8.38 -4.79 6.56
CA THR A 111 9.61 -4.52 7.31
C THR A 111 9.39 -3.64 8.53
N VAL A 112 8.55 -2.62 8.43
CA VAL A 112 8.19 -1.75 9.57
C VAL A 112 7.45 -2.55 10.65
N LEU A 113 6.47 -3.40 10.28
CA LEU A 113 5.80 -4.29 11.24
C LEU A 113 6.79 -5.19 12.00
N SER A 114 7.81 -5.71 11.32
CA SER A 114 8.84 -6.54 11.96
C SER A 114 9.68 -5.80 12.99
N ARG A 115 9.78 -4.47 12.90
CA ARG A 115 10.59 -3.59 13.76
C ARG A 115 9.83 -3.02 14.95
N LEU A 116 8.50 -3.01 14.86
CA LEU A 116 7.65 -2.48 15.91
C LEU A 116 7.45 -3.53 17.02
N LYS A 117 7.46 -3.08 18.26
CA LYS A 117 7.04 -3.87 19.42
C LYS A 117 5.53 -3.86 19.54
N ASP A 118 4.96 -4.95 20.03
CA ASP A 118 3.55 -5.02 20.34
C ASP A 118 3.19 -3.99 21.42
N SER A 119 1.95 -3.53 21.40
CA SER A 119 1.43 -2.57 22.38
C SER A 119 0.19 -3.13 23.04
N GLU A 120 0.13 -3.05 24.36
CA GLU A 120 -1.04 -3.49 25.11
C GLU A 120 -2.29 -2.73 24.67
N ASN A 121 -3.37 -3.48 24.48
CA ASN A 121 -4.70 -2.97 24.11
C ASN A 121 -4.77 -2.18 22.80
N SER A 122 -3.80 -2.37 21.90
CA SER A 122 -3.80 -1.75 20.58
C SER A 122 -3.17 -2.66 19.54
N SER A 123 -3.69 -2.62 18.32
CA SER A 123 -3.14 -3.38 17.20
C SER A 123 -1.77 -2.84 16.78
N ILE A 124 -0.83 -3.74 16.49
CA ILE A 124 0.46 -3.36 15.91
C ILE A 124 0.29 -2.69 14.54
N TYR A 125 -0.76 -3.06 13.81
CA TYR A 125 -1.10 -2.45 12.53
C TYR A 125 -1.55 -0.99 12.70
N SER A 126 -2.40 -0.70 13.68
CA SER A 126 -2.77 0.69 14.02
C SER A 126 -1.57 1.49 14.47
N LYS A 127 -0.69 0.89 15.29
CA LYS A 127 0.57 1.50 15.70
C LYS A 127 1.42 1.90 14.49
N MET A 128 1.60 1.00 13.53
CA MET A 128 2.37 1.26 12.30
C MET A 128 1.81 2.45 11.51
N ARG A 129 0.49 2.52 11.34
CA ARG A 129 -0.17 3.63 10.63
C ARG A 129 -0.01 4.98 11.36
N VAL A 130 -0.09 4.97 12.68
CA VAL A 130 0.15 6.18 13.49
C VAL A 130 1.61 6.63 13.40
N TYR A 131 2.57 5.70 13.35
CA TYR A 131 3.98 6.04 13.12
C TYR A 131 4.20 6.68 11.75
N ASP A 132 3.42 6.30 10.75
CA ASP A 132 3.49 6.92 9.41
C ASP A 132 2.75 8.27 9.32
N GLY A 133 2.08 8.69 10.40
CA GLY A 133 1.45 10.00 10.54
C GLY A 133 -0.06 10.00 10.35
N GLU A 134 -0.71 8.83 10.29
CA GLU A 134 -2.16 8.76 10.19
C GLU A 134 -2.86 9.06 11.53
N ASN A 135 -4.00 9.74 11.44
CA ASN A 135 -4.88 9.94 12.58
C ASN A 135 -5.97 8.87 12.57
N LEU A 136 -5.92 7.94 13.51
CA LEU A 136 -6.85 6.81 13.59
C LEU A 136 -7.95 6.98 14.65
N LYS A 137 -8.08 8.13 15.29
CA LYS A 137 -9.02 8.33 16.42
C LYS A 137 -10.48 7.98 16.10
N ASP A 138 -10.89 8.26 14.85
CA ASP A 138 -12.26 8.02 14.39
C ASP A 138 -12.47 6.61 13.82
N ILE A 139 -11.38 5.90 13.50
CA ILE A 139 -11.39 4.59 12.83
C ILE A 139 -11.15 3.46 13.85
N ASP A 140 -10.15 3.65 14.73
CA ASP A 140 -9.78 2.69 15.76
C ASP A 140 -9.71 3.40 17.13
N PRO A 141 -10.76 3.25 17.97
CA PRO A 141 -10.79 3.86 19.30
C PRO A 141 -9.68 3.35 20.24
N LYS A 142 -9.03 2.22 19.91
CA LYS A 142 -7.91 1.66 20.69
C LYS A 142 -6.55 2.16 20.23
N ALA A 143 -6.49 2.89 19.11
CA ALA A 143 -5.27 3.48 18.63
C ALA A 143 -4.81 4.59 19.59
N LYS A 144 -3.54 4.54 19.97
CA LYS A 144 -2.90 5.54 20.83
C LYS A 144 -2.26 6.64 19.99
N SER A 145 -1.94 7.76 20.60
CA SER A 145 -1.15 8.80 19.94
C SER A 145 0.29 8.33 19.71
N LEU A 146 0.98 8.97 18.77
CA LEU A 146 2.39 8.67 18.48
C LEU A 146 3.28 8.79 19.73
N GLN A 147 3.02 9.80 20.55
CA GLN A 147 3.80 10.03 21.78
C GLN A 147 3.58 8.91 22.79
N GLU A 148 2.33 8.49 23.01
CA GLU A 148 2.02 7.37 23.91
C GLU A 148 2.65 6.07 23.44
N TYR A 149 2.64 5.78 22.12
CA TYR A 149 3.32 4.60 21.60
C TYR A 149 4.83 4.65 21.83
N LYS A 150 5.48 5.81 21.64
CA LYS A 150 6.91 5.98 21.89
C LYS A 150 7.27 5.84 23.36
N ASP A 151 6.48 6.40 24.24
CA ASP A 151 6.70 6.33 25.69
C ASP A 151 6.58 4.89 26.20
N LEU A 152 5.60 4.13 25.70
CA LEU A 152 5.41 2.71 26.05
C LEU A 152 6.51 1.78 25.48
N ALA A 153 6.96 2.05 24.27
CA ALA A 153 7.96 1.20 23.61
C ALA A 153 9.38 1.44 24.13
N GLY A 154 9.65 2.65 24.64
CA GLY A 154 10.94 3.06 25.16
C GLY A 154 12.02 3.24 24.08
N VAL A 155 13.28 3.34 24.53
CA VAL A 155 14.43 3.67 23.66
C VAL A 155 14.86 2.55 22.71
N ASP A 156 14.29 1.37 22.85
CA ASP A 156 14.67 0.17 22.05
C ASP A 156 13.69 -0.12 20.91
N GLU A 157 12.72 0.76 20.65
CA GLU A 157 11.81 0.64 19.51
C GLU A 157 12.60 0.75 18.20
N GLY A 158 12.41 -0.22 17.33
CA GLY A 158 13.11 -0.26 16.03
C GLY A 158 14.57 -0.68 16.07
N MET A 159 15.09 -1.11 17.23
CA MET A 159 16.47 -1.62 17.32
C MET A 159 16.60 -3.06 16.81
N GLN A 160 15.48 -3.76 16.63
CA GLN A 160 15.39 -5.11 16.13
C GLN A 160 14.46 -5.18 14.91
N GLY A 161 14.38 -6.36 14.28
CA GLY A 161 13.54 -6.60 13.11
C GLY A 161 14.34 -6.70 11.82
N LEU A 162 13.63 -6.74 10.70
CA LEU A 162 14.23 -6.93 9.38
C LEU A 162 14.98 -5.67 8.92
N SER A 163 16.23 -5.87 8.50
CA SER A 163 17.05 -4.77 8.01
C SER A 163 16.62 -4.31 6.61
N THR A 164 16.93 -3.07 6.25
CA THR A 164 16.76 -2.56 4.89
C THR A 164 17.55 -3.38 3.85
N ARG A 165 18.71 -3.96 4.23
CA ARG A 165 19.48 -4.87 3.35
C ARG A 165 18.72 -6.16 3.06
N PHE A 166 18.06 -6.72 4.07
CA PHE A 166 17.22 -7.90 3.89
C PHE A 166 16.05 -7.60 2.95
N ALA A 167 15.37 -6.47 3.14
CA ALA A 167 14.29 -6.03 2.26
C ALA A 167 14.75 -5.84 0.82
N PHE A 168 15.93 -5.24 0.61
CA PHE A 168 16.46 -5.06 -0.73
C PHE A 168 16.88 -6.38 -1.40
N LYS A 169 17.38 -7.37 -0.62
CA LYS A 169 17.62 -8.74 -1.09
C LYS A 169 16.32 -9.40 -1.57
N ILE A 170 15.22 -9.23 -0.83
CA ILE A 170 13.89 -9.70 -1.26
C ILE A 170 13.50 -9.00 -2.56
N LEU A 171 13.55 -7.68 -2.62
CA LEU A 171 13.17 -6.89 -3.78
C LEU A 171 13.95 -7.29 -5.04
N SER A 172 15.25 -7.48 -4.93
CA SER A 172 16.08 -7.98 -6.02
C SER A 172 15.63 -9.37 -6.51
N ARG A 173 15.23 -10.28 -5.61
CA ARG A 173 14.67 -11.58 -5.99
C ARG A 173 13.32 -11.45 -6.69
N VAL A 174 12.48 -10.52 -6.25
CA VAL A 174 11.17 -10.26 -6.88
C VAL A 174 11.33 -9.78 -8.31
N PHE A 175 12.23 -8.85 -8.59
CA PHE A 175 12.51 -8.37 -9.94
C PHE A 175 13.01 -9.47 -10.89
N ASN A 176 13.74 -10.43 -10.36
CA ASN A 176 14.31 -11.54 -11.12
C ASN A 176 13.53 -12.84 -11.01
N PHE A 177 12.31 -12.80 -10.44
CA PHE A 177 11.50 -14.01 -10.26
C PHE A 177 10.97 -14.55 -11.57
N ASP A 178 10.50 -13.68 -12.45
CA ASP A 178 10.07 -14.04 -13.78
C ASP A 178 11.27 -14.02 -14.74
N THR A 179 11.54 -15.16 -15.37
CA THR A 179 12.66 -15.28 -16.30
C THR A 179 12.46 -14.57 -17.64
N THR A 180 11.21 -14.14 -17.92
CA THR A 180 10.85 -13.51 -19.21
C THR A 180 10.66 -12.00 -19.12
N GLU A 181 10.56 -11.45 -17.90
CA GLU A 181 10.36 -10.02 -17.66
C GLU A 181 11.03 -9.61 -16.34
N ILE A 182 11.97 -8.68 -16.40
CA ILE A 182 12.57 -8.09 -15.20
C ILE A 182 11.61 -7.04 -14.66
N ALA A 183 10.74 -7.47 -13.74
CA ALA A 183 9.70 -6.62 -13.18
C ALA A 183 9.29 -7.10 -11.79
N ALA A 184 8.94 -6.16 -10.91
CA ALA A 184 8.42 -6.46 -9.58
C ALA A 184 6.90 -6.30 -9.53
N ASN A 185 6.24 -7.17 -8.79
CA ASN A 185 4.81 -7.07 -8.50
C ASN A 185 4.48 -7.63 -7.11
N PRO A 186 3.34 -7.24 -6.52
CA PRO A 186 2.95 -7.64 -5.18
C PRO A 186 2.74 -9.15 -4.99
N ILE A 187 2.29 -9.89 -5.99
CA ILE A 187 2.06 -11.34 -5.85
C ILE A 187 3.40 -12.09 -5.75
N HIS A 188 4.35 -11.77 -6.63
CA HIS A 188 5.69 -12.31 -6.53
C HIS A 188 6.37 -11.87 -5.22
N LEU A 189 6.10 -10.64 -4.76
CA LEU A 189 6.61 -10.14 -3.49
C LEU A 189 6.11 -11.01 -2.32
N LEU A 190 4.81 -11.27 -2.20
CA LEU A 190 4.25 -12.12 -1.15
C LEU A 190 4.92 -13.49 -1.14
N TYR A 191 5.02 -14.13 -2.30
CA TYR A 191 5.64 -15.45 -2.44
C TYR A 191 7.13 -15.44 -2.05
N ILE A 192 7.89 -14.44 -2.48
CA ILE A 192 9.32 -14.33 -2.16
C ILE A 192 9.56 -14.01 -0.68
N ILE A 193 8.68 -13.23 -0.05
CA ILE A 193 8.77 -12.98 1.40
C ILE A 193 8.53 -14.27 2.18
N GLU A 194 7.50 -15.05 1.84
CA GLU A 194 7.25 -16.35 2.47
C GLU A 194 8.45 -17.28 2.32
N GLN A 195 8.99 -17.42 1.11
CA GLN A 195 10.20 -18.22 0.89
C GLN A 195 11.42 -17.71 1.68
N ALA A 196 11.57 -16.38 1.80
CA ALA A 196 12.69 -15.82 2.54
C ALA A 196 12.58 -16.10 4.03
N ILE A 197 11.36 -16.07 4.60
CA ILE A 197 11.10 -16.44 5.99
C ILE A 197 11.43 -17.91 6.24
N GLU A 198 11.02 -18.81 5.34
CA GLU A 198 11.31 -20.24 5.41
C GLU A 198 12.82 -20.56 5.33
N GLN A 199 13.55 -19.78 4.51
CA GLN A 199 15.00 -19.99 4.31
C GLN A 199 15.87 -19.44 5.46
N GLU A 200 15.41 -18.38 6.13
CA GLU A 200 16.12 -17.81 7.27
C GLU A 200 15.74 -18.58 8.53
N GLN A 201 16.74 -18.90 9.35
CA GLN A 201 16.54 -19.65 10.60
C GLN A 201 16.04 -18.73 11.73
N PHE A 202 14.85 -18.19 11.58
CA PHE A 202 14.23 -17.39 12.64
C PHE A 202 13.78 -18.29 13.81
N PRO A 203 13.79 -17.79 15.05
CA PRO A 203 13.09 -18.44 16.15
C PRO A 203 11.61 -18.66 15.79
N ALA A 204 11.01 -19.78 16.25
CA ALA A 204 9.65 -20.17 15.88
C ALA A 204 8.61 -19.04 16.11
N GLU A 205 8.69 -18.35 17.23
CA GLU A 205 7.82 -17.22 17.55
C GLU A 205 7.94 -16.08 16.53
N THR A 206 9.16 -15.74 16.13
CA THR A 206 9.43 -14.70 15.12
C THR A 206 8.94 -15.15 13.76
N HIS A 207 9.18 -16.38 13.38
CA HIS A 207 8.73 -16.99 12.14
C HIS A 207 7.20 -16.91 12.01
N ASP A 208 6.47 -17.39 13.00
CA ASP A 208 5.01 -17.39 13.01
C ASP A 208 4.45 -15.96 12.99
N ARG A 209 5.09 -15.05 13.73
CA ARG A 209 4.72 -13.63 13.74
C ARG A 209 4.86 -12.99 12.35
N LEU A 210 5.97 -13.23 11.66
CA LEU A 210 6.21 -12.70 10.32
C LEU A 210 5.22 -13.25 9.30
N LEU A 211 4.91 -14.55 9.33
CA LEU A 211 3.89 -15.15 8.46
C LEU A 211 2.50 -14.59 8.74
N ASN A 212 2.19 -14.33 10.02
CA ASN A 212 0.92 -13.72 10.39
C ASN A 212 0.79 -12.30 9.83
N PHE A 213 1.84 -11.49 9.84
CA PHE A 213 1.83 -10.16 9.24
C PHE A 213 1.48 -10.20 7.74
N ILE A 214 2.01 -11.18 7.01
CA ILE A 214 1.69 -11.34 5.59
C ILE A 214 0.21 -11.66 5.42
N LYS A 215 -0.32 -12.64 6.14
CA LYS A 215 -1.67 -13.16 5.95
C LYS A 215 -2.74 -12.19 6.44
N GLU A 216 -2.59 -11.69 7.66
CA GLU A 216 -3.62 -10.90 8.34
C GLU A 216 -3.66 -9.43 7.89
N TYR A 217 -2.51 -8.86 7.49
CA TYR A 217 -2.43 -7.44 7.18
C TYR A 217 -2.06 -7.16 5.73
N ILE A 218 -0.92 -7.67 5.27
CA ILE A 218 -0.37 -7.26 3.98
C ILE A 218 -1.20 -7.80 2.82
N ALA A 219 -1.49 -9.11 2.81
CA ALA A 219 -2.26 -9.71 1.72
C ALA A 219 -3.72 -9.24 1.73
N ALA A 220 -4.34 -9.10 2.92
CA ALA A 220 -5.71 -8.63 3.05
C ALA A 220 -5.86 -7.18 2.53
N GLU A 221 -4.95 -6.28 2.92
CA GLU A 221 -4.96 -4.90 2.45
C GLU A 221 -4.73 -4.82 0.94
N TYR A 222 -3.85 -5.67 0.40
CA TYR A 222 -3.60 -5.70 -1.04
C TYR A 222 -4.81 -6.19 -1.85
N VAL A 223 -5.60 -7.14 -1.32
CA VAL A 223 -6.86 -7.53 -1.97
C VAL A 223 -7.80 -6.34 -2.12
N ASP A 224 -7.92 -5.50 -1.10
CA ASP A 224 -8.76 -4.30 -1.14
C ASP A 224 -8.19 -3.25 -2.11
N PHE A 225 -6.88 -3.07 -2.11
CA PHE A 225 -6.20 -2.15 -3.03
C PHE A 225 -6.39 -2.56 -4.49
N ILE A 226 -6.02 -3.79 -4.85
CA ILE A 226 -6.14 -4.26 -6.23
C ILE A 226 -7.61 -4.36 -6.68
N GLY A 227 -8.52 -4.69 -5.75
CA GLY A 227 -9.95 -4.66 -6.01
C GLY A 227 -10.45 -3.29 -6.45
N LYS A 228 -10.00 -2.23 -5.79
CA LYS A 228 -10.33 -0.83 -6.17
C LYS A 228 -9.70 -0.45 -7.52
N GLU A 229 -8.46 -0.83 -7.77
CA GLU A 229 -7.77 -0.59 -9.05
C GLU A 229 -8.52 -1.25 -10.22
N ILE A 230 -8.85 -2.54 -10.08
CA ILE A 230 -9.63 -3.29 -11.07
C ILE A 230 -11.01 -2.67 -11.27
N GLN A 231 -11.70 -2.33 -10.18
CA GLN A 231 -13.01 -1.70 -10.25
C GLN A 231 -12.95 -0.35 -10.98
N THR A 232 -11.96 0.46 -10.68
CA THR A 232 -11.83 1.78 -11.31
C THR A 232 -11.51 1.66 -12.80
N ALA A 233 -10.57 0.77 -13.17
CA ALA A 233 -10.26 0.52 -14.57
C ALA A 233 -11.48 -0.04 -15.34
N TYR A 234 -12.24 -0.94 -14.72
CA TYR A 234 -13.48 -1.45 -15.28
C TYR A 234 -14.54 -0.36 -15.50
N LEU A 235 -14.78 0.49 -14.49
CA LEU A 235 -15.74 1.60 -14.61
C LEU A 235 -15.36 2.58 -15.72
N GLU A 236 -14.09 2.87 -15.88
CA GLU A 236 -13.59 3.71 -16.95
C GLU A 236 -13.79 3.06 -18.32
N SER A 237 -13.58 1.76 -18.45
CA SER A 237 -13.80 0.99 -19.67
C SER A 237 -15.29 0.88 -20.05
N TYR A 238 -16.18 0.98 -19.07
CA TYR A 238 -17.64 0.92 -19.24
C TYR A 238 -18.34 2.26 -19.04
N SER A 239 -17.64 3.35 -19.20
CA SER A 239 -18.21 4.70 -19.01
C SER A 239 -19.45 4.96 -19.87
N GLU A 240 -19.47 4.50 -21.12
CA GLU A 240 -20.64 4.58 -22.00
C GLU A 240 -21.80 3.72 -21.50
N TYR A 241 -21.52 2.52 -21.00
CA TYR A 241 -22.54 1.65 -20.40
C TYR A 241 -23.14 2.28 -19.15
N GLY A 242 -22.30 2.85 -18.29
CA GLY A 242 -22.75 3.62 -17.12
C GLY A 242 -23.64 4.81 -17.51
N GLN A 243 -23.28 5.51 -18.61
CA GLN A 243 -24.10 6.61 -19.15
C GLN A 243 -25.44 6.09 -19.68
N ASN A 244 -25.47 4.96 -20.35
CA ASN A 244 -26.71 4.37 -20.85
C ASN A 244 -27.65 3.93 -19.70
N ILE A 245 -27.09 3.33 -18.63
CA ILE A 245 -27.88 3.01 -17.42
C ILE A 245 -28.46 4.31 -16.82
N PHE A 246 -27.63 5.34 -16.71
CA PHE A 246 -28.02 6.64 -16.16
C PHE A 246 -29.14 7.29 -16.98
N ASP A 247 -28.98 7.38 -18.29
CA ASP A 247 -29.93 8.00 -19.17
C ASP A 247 -31.29 7.28 -19.17
N ARG A 248 -31.25 5.93 -19.16
CA ARG A 248 -32.45 5.12 -19.07
C ARG A 248 -33.11 5.25 -17.67
N TYR A 249 -32.34 5.25 -16.60
CA TYR A 249 -32.88 5.45 -15.25
C TYR A 249 -33.59 6.80 -15.12
N VAL A 250 -32.96 7.87 -15.59
CA VAL A 250 -33.52 9.22 -15.54
C VAL A 250 -34.85 9.30 -16.35
N THR A 251 -34.86 8.71 -17.53
CA THR A 251 -36.06 8.68 -18.36
C THR A 251 -37.16 7.91 -17.65
N TYR A 252 -36.92 6.74 -17.15
CA TYR A 252 -37.93 5.94 -16.46
C TYR A 252 -38.40 6.59 -15.16
N ALA A 253 -37.50 7.19 -14.37
CA ALA A 253 -37.86 7.90 -13.17
C ALA A 253 -38.75 9.10 -13.41
N ASP A 254 -38.50 9.86 -14.51
CA ASP A 254 -39.30 11.00 -14.90
C ASP A 254 -40.74 10.58 -15.30
N PHE A 255 -40.88 9.56 -16.16
CA PHE A 255 -42.19 9.00 -16.55
C PHE A 255 -42.95 8.43 -15.33
N TRP A 256 -42.24 7.74 -14.42
CA TRP A 256 -42.83 7.19 -13.20
C TRP A 256 -43.37 8.29 -12.27
N ILE A 257 -42.64 9.42 -12.13
CA ILE A 257 -43.04 10.56 -11.30
C ILE A 257 -44.27 11.25 -11.90
N GLN A 258 -44.29 11.38 -13.21
CA GLN A 258 -45.41 12.05 -13.95
C GLN A 258 -46.65 11.14 -14.11
N ASP A 259 -46.56 9.87 -13.65
CA ASP A 259 -47.63 8.89 -13.80
C ASP A 259 -48.01 8.62 -15.25
N GLN A 260 -46.99 8.56 -16.16
CA GLN A 260 -47.15 8.37 -17.59
C GLN A 260 -46.58 7.06 -18.05
N GLU A 261 -47.14 6.48 -19.13
CA GLU A 261 -46.58 5.31 -19.80
C GLU A 261 -45.37 5.73 -20.65
N TYR A 262 -44.31 4.90 -20.63
CA TYR A 262 -43.16 5.09 -21.51
C TYR A 262 -43.30 4.22 -22.74
N ARG A 263 -43.17 4.81 -23.91
CA ARG A 263 -43.08 4.07 -25.17
C ARG A 263 -41.62 4.08 -25.64
N ASP A 264 -41.04 2.91 -25.72
CA ASP A 264 -39.69 2.73 -26.21
C ASP A 264 -39.60 3.11 -27.70
N PRO A 265 -38.74 4.06 -28.06
CA PRO A 265 -38.65 4.53 -29.44
C PRO A 265 -38.05 3.52 -30.42
N GLU A 266 -37.27 2.57 -29.94
CA GLU A 266 -36.60 1.56 -30.79
C GLU A 266 -37.46 0.31 -30.99
N THR A 267 -38.03 -0.19 -29.89
CA THR A 267 -38.81 -1.44 -29.90
C THR A 267 -40.31 -1.23 -30.06
N GLY A 268 -40.79 0.00 -29.80
CA GLY A 268 -42.22 0.36 -29.80
C GLY A 268 -43.00 -0.23 -28.61
N GLN A 269 -42.32 -0.90 -27.65
CA GLN A 269 -42.92 -1.48 -26.46
C GLN A 269 -43.45 -0.38 -25.53
N ILE A 270 -44.63 -0.58 -24.98
CA ILE A 270 -45.21 0.32 -23.97
C ILE A 270 -44.98 -0.27 -22.61
N LEU A 271 -44.33 0.48 -21.72
CA LEU A 271 -44.13 0.17 -20.31
C LEU A 271 -45.10 1.01 -19.49
N ASP A 272 -45.96 0.33 -18.74
CA ASP A 272 -46.81 0.97 -17.75
C ASP A 272 -45.98 1.31 -16.47
N ARG A 273 -46.62 2.05 -15.56
CA ARG A 273 -45.96 2.44 -14.31
C ARG A 273 -45.41 1.29 -13.49
N GLY A 274 -46.09 0.12 -13.53
CA GLY A 274 -45.63 -1.09 -12.80
C GLY A 274 -44.33 -1.64 -13.41
N ALA A 275 -44.33 -1.83 -14.73
CA ALA A 275 -43.16 -2.28 -15.47
C ALA A 275 -41.98 -1.29 -15.35
N ILE A 276 -42.22 0.01 -15.42
CA ILE A 276 -41.20 1.04 -15.16
C ILE A 276 -40.64 0.92 -13.75
N ASN A 277 -41.51 0.68 -12.74
CA ASN A 277 -41.06 0.49 -11.38
C ASN A 277 -40.15 -0.72 -11.21
N GLU A 278 -40.45 -1.84 -11.86
CA GLU A 278 -39.61 -3.04 -11.84
C GLU A 278 -38.22 -2.77 -12.43
N GLU A 279 -38.13 -2.03 -13.53
CA GLU A 279 -36.85 -1.67 -14.15
C GLU A 279 -36.02 -0.75 -13.26
N LEU A 280 -36.65 0.23 -12.59
CA LEU A 280 -35.97 1.12 -11.64
C LEU A 280 -35.47 0.34 -10.43
N GLU A 281 -36.28 -0.57 -9.88
CA GLU A 281 -35.90 -1.42 -8.74
C GLU A 281 -34.70 -2.32 -9.03
N LYS A 282 -34.49 -2.77 -10.27
CA LYS A 282 -33.28 -3.53 -10.68
C LYS A 282 -31.99 -2.75 -10.49
N ILE A 283 -32.08 -1.42 -10.44
CA ILE A 283 -30.95 -0.52 -10.22
C ILE A 283 -30.86 -0.11 -8.74
N GLU A 284 -32.01 0.17 -8.12
CA GLU A 284 -32.12 0.71 -6.77
C GLU A 284 -31.88 -0.33 -5.67
N LYS A 285 -32.37 -1.57 -5.85
CA LYS A 285 -32.23 -2.66 -4.86
C LYS A 285 -30.76 -3.05 -4.59
N PRO A 286 -29.91 -3.25 -5.60
CA PRO A 286 -28.49 -3.54 -5.37
C PRO A 286 -27.77 -2.38 -4.65
N ALA A 287 -28.23 -1.17 -4.85
CA ALA A 287 -27.68 0.02 -4.21
C ALA A 287 -28.12 0.21 -2.76
N GLY A 288 -29.15 -0.54 -2.30
CA GLY A 288 -29.69 -0.42 -0.94
C GLY A 288 -30.49 0.86 -0.70
N ILE A 289 -31.19 1.35 -1.72
CA ILE A 289 -32.02 2.58 -1.60
C ILE A 289 -33.24 2.27 -0.75
N SER A 290 -33.29 2.87 0.45
CA SER A 290 -34.38 2.67 1.43
C SER A 290 -35.66 3.46 1.09
N ASN A 291 -35.55 4.59 0.41
CA ASN A 291 -36.70 5.40 -0.01
C ASN A 291 -36.62 5.71 -1.53
N PRO A 292 -37.08 4.79 -2.39
CA PRO A 292 -37.01 4.95 -3.84
C PRO A 292 -37.71 6.21 -4.35
N LYS A 293 -38.85 6.56 -3.79
CA LYS A 293 -39.63 7.73 -4.24
C LYS A 293 -38.88 9.04 -4.07
N ASP A 294 -38.28 9.26 -2.92
CA ASP A 294 -37.51 10.49 -2.67
C ASP A 294 -36.24 10.52 -3.51
N PHE A 295 -35.56 9.37 -3.63
CA PHE A 295 -34.37 9.25 -4.47
C PHE A 295 -34.65 9.56 -5.95
N ARG A 296 -35.76 9.03 -6.50
CA ARG A 296 -36.18 9.32 -7.89
C ARG A 296 -36.47 10.82 -8.08
N ASN A 297 -37.25 11.42 -7.19
CA ASN A 297 -37.55 12.84 -7.23
C ASN A 297 -36.29 13.72 -7.16
N GLU A 298 -35.39 13.42 -6.24
CA GLU A 298 -34.15 14.16 -6.06
C GLU A 298 -33.26 14.06 -7.30
N SER A 299 -33.11 12.84 -7.84
CA SER A 299 -32.31 12.56 -9.03
C SER A 299 -32.84 13.28 -10.26
N VAL A 300 -34.14 13.18 -10.54
CA VAL A 300 -34.76 13.86 -11.69
C VAL A 300 -34.64 15.39 -11.57
N ASN A 301 -34.91 15.95 -10.40
CA ASN A 301 -34.77 17.39 -10.17
C ASN A 301 -33.33 17.89 -10.36
N PHE A 302 -32.33 17.14 -9.90
CA PHE A 302 -30.93 17.48 -10.13
C PHE A 302 -30.61 17.50 -11.61
N ILE A 303 -31.04 16.49 -12.35
CA ILE A 303 -30.75 16.33 -13.77
C ILE A 303 -31.48 17.35 -14.63
N LEU A 304 -32.72 17.67 -14.34
CA LEU A 304 -33.46 18.73 -15.04
C LEU A 304 -32.74 20.09 -14.92
N ARG A 305 -32.21 20.40 -13.72
CA ARG A 305 -31.40 21.62 -13.53
C ARG A 305 -30.10 21.57 -14.34
N ALA A 306 -29.42 20.42 -14.34
CA ALA A 306 -28.19 20.23 -15.08
C ALA A 306 -28.41 20.30 -16.61
N ARG A 307 -29.50 19.72 -17.12
CA ARG A 307 -29.91 19.86 -18.56
C ARG A 307 -30.12 21.30 -18.98
N ALA A 308 -30.74 22.12 -18.12
CA ALA A 308 -30.97 23.55 -18.42
C ALA A 308 -29.64 24.29 -18.65
N ASN A 309 -28.55 23.86 -17.96
CA ASN A 309 -27.23 24.45 -18.11
C ASN A 309 -26.35 23.78 -19.18
N ASN A 310 -26.79 22.66 -19.76
CA ASN A 310 -26.01 21.83 -20.70
C ASN A 310 -26.72 21.62 -22.05
N ASN A 311 -27.35 22.66 -22.59
CA ASN A 311 -28.04 22.62 -23.90
C ASN A 311 -29.02 21.45 -24.05
N GLY A 312 -29.70 21.05 -22.98
CA GLY A 312 -30.69 19.97 -22.99
C GLY A 312 -30.16 18.56 -22.94
N LYS A 313 -28.82 18.37 -22.91
CA LYS A 313 -28.20 17.04 -22.76
C LYS A 313 -28.08 16.64 -21.30
N ASN A 314 -28.16 15.35 -21.04
CA ASN A 314 -27.86 14.80 -19.72
C ASN A 314 -26.42 15.11 -19.35
N PRO A 315 -26.14 15.41 -18.06
CA PRO A 315 -24.78 15.46 -17.54
C PRO A 315 -24.15 14.06 -17.54
N SER A 316 -22.83 13.99 -17.38
CA SER A 316 -22.14 12.72 -17.14
C SER A 316 -22.73 12.05 -15.89
N TRP A 317 -22.90 10.74 -15.93
CA TRP A 317 -23.38 9.95 -14.79
C TRP A 317 -22.48 10.09 -13.55
N GLN A 318 -21.20 10.44 -13.74
CA GLN A 318 -20.24 10.67 -12.67
C GLN A 318 -20.42 12.02 -11.95
N SER A 319 -21.16 12.96 -12.55
CA SER A 319 -21.30 14.32 -12.02
C SER A 319 -22.23 14.45 -10.80
N TYR A 320 -23.05 13.43 -10.53
CA TYR A 320 -23.96 13.38 -9.38
C TYR A 320 -23.58 12.22 -8.48
N GLU A 321 -22.94 12.50 -7.34
CA GLU A 321 -22.32 11.51 -6.45
C GLU A 321 -23.29 10.41 -5.99
N LYS A 322 -24.52 10.75 -5.62
CA LYS A 322 -25.53 9.76 -5.21
C LYS A 322 -25.86 8.78 -6.34
N MET A 323 -26.10 9.29 -7.53
CA MET A 323 -26.40 8.47 -8.71
C MET A 323 -25.17 7.66 -9.16
N ARG A 324 -23.99 8.27 -9.12
CA ARG A 324 -22.72 7.61 -9.38
C ARG A 324 -22.58 6.38 -8.48
N SER A 325 -22.76 6.53 -7.16
CA SER A 325 -22.68 5.42 -6.21
C SER A 325 -23.70 4.30 -6.49
N VAL A 326 -24.92 4.67 -6.94
CA VAL A 326 -25.95 3.68 -7.29
C VAL A 326 -25.58 2.91 -8.55
N ILE A 327 -25.11 3.60 -9.59
CA ILE A 327 -24.67 2.97 -10.85
C ILE A 327 -23.46 2.07 -10.60
N GLU A 328 -22.46 2.55 -9.86
CA GLU A 328 -21.29 1.76 -9.46
C GLU A 328 -21.72 0.47 -8.76
N LYS A 329 -22.57 0.56 -7.75
CA LYS A 329 -23.09 -0.61 -7.03
C LYS A 329 -23.88 -1.56 -7.94
N LYS A 330 -24.66 -1.02 -8.88
CA LYS A 330 -25.37 -1.83 -9.88
C LYS A 330 -24.39 -2.55 -10.80
N MET A 331 -23.36 -1.88 -11.28
CA MET A 331 -22.34 -2.47 -12.15
C MET A 331 -21.53 -3.55 -11.45
N PHE A 332 -21.37 -3.44 -10.12
CA PHE A 332 -20.63 -4.43 -9.30
C PHE A 332 -21.53 -5.42 -8.55
N SER A 333 -22.84 -5.35 -8.71
CA SER A 333 -23.77 -6.23 -8.01
C SER A 333 -23.57 -7.72 -8.33
N ASN A 334 -23.01 -8.01 -9.50
CA ASN A 334 -22.67 -9.35 -9.92
C ASN A 334 -21.18 -9.44 -10.27
N THR A 335 -20.42 -10.17 -9.46
CA THR A 335 -19.01 -10.49 -9.80
C THR A 335 -18.91 -11.27 -11.13
N GLU A 336 -19.97 -11.94 -11.53
CA GLU A 336 -20.08 -12.64 -12.82
C GLU A 336 -20.00 -11.69 -14.02
N ASP A 337 -20.50 -10.46 -13.90
CA ASP A 337 -20.46 -9.45 -14.96
C ASP A 337 -19.02 -8.91 -15.19
N LEU A 338 -18.14 -9.01 -14.18
CA LEU A 338 -16.73 -8.65 -14.30
C LEU A 338 -15.89 -9.72 -15.01
N LEU A 339 -16.29 -10.99 -14.87
CA LEU A 339 -15.53 -12.14 -15.35
C LEU A 339 -15.20 -12.09 -16.85
N PRO A 340 -16.12 -11.72 -17.77
CA PRO A 340 -15.83 -11.69 -19.19
C PRO A 340 -14.74 -10.67 -19.57
N VAL A 341 -14.64 -9.57 -18.80
CA VAL A 341 -13.69 -8.48 -19.08
C VAL A 341 -12.36 -8.72 -18.41
N ILE A 342 -12.36 -9.14 -17.14
CA ILE A 342 -11.14 -9.36 -16.35
C ILE A 342 -10.47 -10.69 -16.71
N SER A 343 -11.23 -11.69 -17.16
CA SER A 343 -10.71 -13.00 -17.52
C SER A 343 -9.89 -12.95 -18.80
N PHE A 344 -8.75 -13.64 -18.81
CA PHE A 344 -7.89 -13.83 -19.98
C PHE A 344 -8.23 -15.11 -20.76
N SER A 345 -9.40 -15.69 -20.54
CA SER A 345 -9.92 -16.77 -21.37
C SER A 345 -10.37 -16.27 -22.75
N ALA A 346 -10.52 -17.20 -23.69
CA ALA A 346 -11.00 -16.86 -25.04
C ALA A 346 -12.34 -16.11 -24.96
N LYS A 347 -12.44 -14.97 -25.65
CA LYS A 347 -13.64 -14.13 -25.69
C LYS A 347 -14.64 -14.70 -26.70
N SER A 348 -15.91 -14.62 -26.35
CA SER A 348 -17.01 -15.13 -27.19
C SER A 348 -17.47 -14.13 -28.25
N SER A 349 -17.20 -12.83 -28.06
CA SER A 349 -17.59 -11.78 -28.98
C SER A 349 -16.49 -10.75 -29.23
N SER A 350 -16.53 -10.06 -30.38
CA SER A 350 -15.63 -8.96 -30.70
C SER A 350 -15.79 -7.79 -29.72
N GLU A 351 -16.99 -7.59 -29.20
CA GLU A 351 -17.27 -6.53 -28.22
C GLU A 351 -16.60 -6.81 -26.87
N GLU A 352 -16.66 -8.08 -26.39
CA GLU A 352 -15.97 -8.51 -25.17
C GLU A 352 -14.45 -8.37 -25.31
N GLN A 353 -13.91 -8.68 -26.49
CA GLN A 353 -12.48 -8.49 -26.74
C GLN A 353 -12.09 -7.01 -26.67
N THR A 354 -12.85 -6.13 -27.31
CA THR A 354 -12.56 -4.68 -27.27
C THR A 354 -12.61 -4.13 -25.85
N LYS A 355 -13.60 -4.54 -25.05
CA LYS A 355 -13.73 -4.12 -23.66
C LYS A 355 -12.59 -4.65 -22.78
N HIS A 356 -12.17 -5.88 -23.04
CA HIS A 356 -11.01 -6.47 -22.37
C HIS A 356 -9.72 -5.71 -22.67
N ASP A 357 -9.47 -5.42 -23.95
CA ASP A 357 -8.28 -4.69 -24.38
C ASP A 357 -8.26 -3.26 -23.79
N ASP A 358 -9.41 -2.59 -23.71
CA ASP A 358 -9.52 -1.28 -23.07
C ASP A 358 -9.24 -1.37 -21.55
N PHE A 359 -9.77 -2.38 -20.87
CA PHE A 359 -9.47 -2.63 -19.46
C PHE A 359 -7.97 -2.88 -19.23
N VAL A 360 -7.32 -3.70 -20.06
CA VAL A 360 -5.89 -3.97 -19.96
C VAL A 360 -5.09 -2.68 -20.17
N ASN A 361 -5.42 -1.89 -21.20
CA ASN A 361 -4.76 -0.63 -21.47
C ASN A 361 -4.86 0.34 -20.28
N ARG A 362 -6.04 0.45 -19.66
CA ARG A 362 -6.22 1.30 -18.46
C ARG A 362 -5.41 0.84 -17.26
N MET A 363 -5.28 -0.46 -17.08
CA MET A 363 -4.40 -0.99 -16.04
C MET A 363 -2.92 -0.71 -16.36
N VAL A 364 -2.53 -0.76 -17.64
CA VAL A 364 -1.18 -0.38 -18.07
C VAL A 364 -0.91 1.10 -17.82
N ASP A 365 -1.86 1.98 -18.13
CA ASP A 365 -1.77 3.43 -17.83
C ASP A 365 -1.62 3.72 -16.33
N ARG A 366 -2.11 2.81 -15.47
CA ARG A 366 -1.97 2.87 -14.02
C ARG A 366 -0.63 2.33 -13.50
N GLY A 367 0.24 1.88 -14.38
CA GLY A 367 1.59 1.44 -14.04
C GLY A 367 1.71 -0.07 -13.85
N TYR A 368 0.96 -0.88 -14.58
CA TYR A 368 1.13 -2.32 -14.63
C TYR A 368 1.64 -2.73 -16.02
N THR A 369 2.37 -3.85 -16.14
CA THR A 369 2.60 -4.46 -17.44
C THR A 369 1.41 -5.36 -17.82
N GLU A 370 1.19 -5.62 -19.11
CA GLU A 370 0.11 -6.52 -19.57
C GLU A 370 0.18 -7.89 -18.88
N LYS A 371 1.40 -8.41 -18.70
CA LYS A 371 1.64 -9.67 -18.01
C LYS A 371 1.25 -9.60 -16.54
N GLN A 372 1.57 -8.49 -15.88
CA GLN A 372 1.16 -8.24 -14.50
C GLN A 372 -0.37 -8.11 -14.37
N VAL A 373 -1.02 -7.41 -15.28
CA VAL A 373 -2.50 -7.33 -15.30
C VAL A 373 -3.14 -8.70 -15.33
N ARG A 374 -2.64 -9.58 -16.18
CA ARG A 374 -3.12 -10.98 -16.25
C ARG A 374 -2.92 -11.72 -14.92
N LEU A 375 -1.72 -11.68 -14.38
CA LEU A 375 -1.38 -12.35 -13.11
C LEU A 375 -2.24 -11.84 -11.96
N LEU A 376 -2.41 -10.53 -11.84
CA LEU A 376 -3.18 -9.86 -10.80
C LEU A 376 -4.68 -10.17 -10.90
N ALA A 377 -5.23 -10.13 -12.11
CA ALA A 377 -6.63 -10.46 -12.36
C ALA A 377 -6.93 -11.93 -12.00
N GLU A 378 -6.11 -12.88 -12.45
CA GLU A 378 -6.27 -14.29 -12.13
C GLU A 378 -6.11 -14.58 -10.63
N TRP A 379 -5.19 -13.89 -9.96
CA TRP A 379 -5.00 -13.99 -8.51
C TRP A 379 -6.20 -13.42 -7.74
N TYR A 380 -6.65 -12.21 -8.10
CA TYR A 380 -7.80 -11.57 -7.48
C TYR A 380 -9.07 -12.43 -7.57
N LEU A 381 -9.35 -12.98 -8.75
CA LEU A 381 -10.49 -13.85 -8.95
C LEU A 381 -10.42 -15.14 -8.12
N ARG A 382 -9.23 -15.72 -7.92
CA ARG A 382 -9.04 -16.88 -7.04
C ARG A 382 -9.32 -16.54 -5.58
N VAL A 383 -8.76 -15.46 -5.09
CA VAL A 383 -8.94 -15.05 -3.68
C VAL A 383 -10.40 -14.76 -3.39
N ARG A 384 -11.11 -14.05 -4.29
CA ARG A 384 -12.54 -13.77 -4.14
C ARG A 384 -13.44 -15.01 -4.14
N LYS A 385 -13.07 -16.07 -4.86
CA LYS A 385 -13.82 -17.34 -4.84
C LYS A 385 -13.60 -18.15 -3.57
N SER A 386 -12.52 -17.86 -2.83
CA SER A 386 -12.15 -18.57 -1.60
C SER A 386 -12.71 -17.89 -0.34
N GLN A 387 -13.22 -16.68 -0.46
CA GLN A 387 -13.96 -15.93 0.56
C GLN A 387 -15.47 -16.16 0.45
#